data_4c7e768af7c5ac26baa9e9b580f95a6b
#
_entry.id   4c7e768af7c5ac26baa9e9b580f95a6b
#
_cell.length_a   1.000
_cell.length_b   1.000
_cell.length_c   1.000
_cell.angle_alpha   90.00
_cell.angle_beta   90.00
_cell.angle_gamma   90.00
#
_symmetry.space_group_name_H-M   'P 1'
#
loop_
_entity.id
_entity.type
_entity.pdbx_description
1 polymer ?
#
loop_
_entity_poly.entity_id
_entity_poly.type
_entity_poly.pdbx_seq_one_letter_code
_entity_poly.pdbx_strand_id
1 'polypeptide(L)'
;MNLLKYIFIYGGIASLIFLLSCEEETVTVTEEVIVTDTVTITETDTLTITETDTVTVTDTVLIGFAIPATYLFTRDGDTTVSYSGQTTRLKMAKEMVSALKDETTTIAKLLAMFDHQEGASDFSDADLNASSKQVKNKTGNNGTATNAAAIRVDLEAWMTNQVDSVFPAWTDEASKGLAGYIQEAGGGSTRYVNQNGLENNQAVNKALIGALVADQVLNGYLTPAKLNSGTNEADQAVQTKVDGKSYTNMEHYWDEGYGYIYGLATDGIDPVTTPGSNDIFMLKYIGKVDSDPDFSGTAGELHRAFREGRAAVVEAEFEARDAAAHHIAKTASLVIGVRAAHYLKAGQIGLAAASPDMAGVFHDLSEGFGFVYSIQFTLNPETGAPYFSREEVMEMLSKIYPTTGGMRGFWDVTQSDLQEAATTIATAFGFTYENA
;
A
#
# COMPACT_ATOMS: atom_id res chain seq x y z
N MET A 1 52.94 -8.78 19.01
CA MET A 1 52.22 -8.86 20.30
C MET A 1 50.76 -8.88 19.91
N ASN A 2 50.15 -10.08 19.86
CA ASN A 2 48.83 -10.28 19.34
C ASN A 2 47.79 -9.66 20.28
N LEU A 3 47.11 -8.61 19.83
CA LEU A 3 45.95 -8.10 20.52
C LEU A 3 44.70 -8.84 19.97
N LEU A 4 44.15 -9.72 20.81
CA LEU A 4 42.87 -10.33 20.55
C LEU A 4 41.81 -9.24 20.65
N LYS A 5 41.09 -8.97 19.56
CA LYS A 5 39.93 -8.08 19.57
C LYS A 5 38.69 -8.93 19.78
N TYR A 6 37.88 -8.60 20.76
CA TYR A 6 36.62 -9.25 21.07
C TYR A 6 35.48 -8.48 20.44
N ILE A 7 34.64 -9.19 19.73
CA ILE A 7 33.32 -8.67 19.28
C ILE A 7 32.34 -8.99 20.40
N PHE A 8 31.72 -7.99 20.98
CA PHE A 8 30.58 -8.18 21.89
C PHE A 8 29.29 -7.88 21.16
N ILE A 9 28.43 -8.89 21.08
CA ILE A 9 27.06 -8.73 20.63
C ILE A 9 26.22 -8.53 21.88
N TYR A 10 25.56 -7.37 21.99
CA TYR A 10 24.58 -7.11 23.01
C TYR A 10 23.37 -6.46 22.33
N GLY A 11 22.22 -7.12 22.40
CA GLY A 11 20.94 -6.56 22.07
C GLY A 11 20.81 -6.05 20.63
N GLY A 12 21.07 -6.90 19.61
CA GLY A 12 20.71 -6.61 18.22
C GLY A 12 21.52 -5.52 17.50
N ILE A 13 22.60 -4.98 18.10
CA ILE A 13 23.47 -3.98 17.45
C ILE A 13 24.91 -4.48 17.50
N ALA A 14 25.49 -4.78 16.35
CA ALA A 14 26.90 -5.04 16.20
C ALA A 14 27.65 -3.70 16.08
N SER A 15 28.36 -3.28 17.14
CA SER A 15 29.24 -2.11 17.07
C SER A 15 30.66 -2.55 16.75
N LEU A 16 31.13 -2.21 15.56
CA LEU A 16 32.53 -2.40 15.17
C LEU A 16 33.33 -1.17 15.58
N ILE A 17 34.26 -1.33 16.55
CA ILE A 17 35.14 -0.25 16.97
C ILE A 17 36.51 -0.43 16.27
N PHE A 18 36.85 0.51 15.38
CA PHE A 18 38.17 0.60 14.76
C PHE A 18 39.07 1.50 15.59
N LEU A 19 40.26 1.02 15.91
CA LEU A 19 41.36 1.84 16.40
C LEU A 19 42.33 2.07 15.23
N LEU A 20 42.38 3.31 14.75
CA LEU A 20 43.32 3.73 13.71
C LEU A 20 44.71 3.81 14.28
N SER A 21 45.64 3.01 13.75
CA SER A 21 47.08 3.23 13.86
C SER A 21 47.63 3.52 12.47
N CYS A 22 48.59 4.40 12.37
CA CYS A 22 49.16 4.92 11.11
C CYS A 22 50.03 3.93 10.33
N GLU A 23 49.77 2.64 10.38
CA GLU A 23 50.47 1.62 9.58
C GLU A 23 49.42 0.74 8.89
N GLU A 24 49.69 0.35 7.65
CA GLU A 24 48.80 -0.56 6.88
C GLU A 24 48.62 -1.88 7.64
N GLU A 25 47.47 -2.08 8.25
CA GLU A 25 47.08 -3.36 8.86
C GLU A 25 46.12 -4.12 7.93
N THR A 26 46.50 -5.34 7.61
CA THR A 26 45.60 -6.29 6.95
C THR A 26 44.72 -6.93 8.01
N VAL A 27 43.42 -6.65 7.96
CA VAL A 27 42.41 -7.26 8.83
C VAL A 27 41.79 -8.44 8.09
N THR A 28 42.00 -9.64 8.60
CA THR A 28 41.32 -10.83 8.10
C THR A 28 40.00 -10.99 8.87
N VAL A 29 38.88 -10.81 8.20
CA VAL A 29 37.55 -11.06 8.77
C VAL A 29 37.10 -12.44 8.28
N THR A 30 36.88 -13.36 9.20
CA THR A 30 36.27 -14.65 8.92
C THR A 30 34.81 -14.53 9.28
N GLU A 31 33.93 -14.53 8.29
CA GLU A 31 32.52 -14.46 8.47
C GLU A 31 31.93 -15.85 8.22
N GLU A 32 31.16 -16.35 9.18
CA GLU A 32 30.35 -17.56 9.00
C GLU A 32 28.94 -17.11 8.59
N VAL A 33 28.63 -17.21 7.31
CA VAL A 33 27.31 -16.88 6.79
C VAL A 33 26.46 -18.16 6.83
N ILE A 34 25.50 -18.21 7.77
CA ILE A 34 24.52 -19.28 7.82
C ILE A 34 23.34 -18.86 6.92
N VAL A 35 23.30 -19.41 5.72
CA VAL A 35 22.12 -19.27 4.85
C VAL A 35 21.10 -20.32 5.27
N THR A 36 19.86 -19.91 5.49
CA THR A 36 18.76 -20.71 6.04
C THR A 36 18.30 -21.87 5.16
N ASP A 37 18.99 -22.18 4.07
CA ASP A 37 18.84 -23.44 3.33
C ASP A 37 20.19 -24.16 3.28
N THR A 38 20.61 -24.69 4.43
CA THR A 38 21.62 -25.72 4.63
C THR A 38 22.92 -25.61 3.81
N VAL A 39 23.41 -24.42 3.52
CA VAL A 39 24.76 -24.23 2.95
C VAL A 39 25.55 -23.34 3.88
N THR A 40 26.48 -23.92 4.61
CA THR A 40 27.49 -23.17 5.36
C THR A 40 28.56 -22.77 4.37
N ILE A 41 28.66 -21.49 4.03
CA ILE A 41 29.74 -20.94 3.23
C ILE A 41 30.71 -20.28 4.21
N THR A 42 31.88 -20.86 4.37
CA THR A 42 32.99 -20.22 5.09
C THR A 42 33.88 -19.58 4.05
N GLU A 43 33.76 -18.27 3.84
CA GLU A 43 34.68 -17.50 3.01
C GLU A 43 35.62 -16.71 3.92
N THR A 44 36.90 -16.78 3.59
CA THR A 44 37.92 -15.95 4.19
C THR A 44 38.31 -14.88 3.18
N ASP A 45 37.70 -13.69 3.31
CA ASP A 45 38.05 -12.55 2.48
C ASP A 45 39.06 -11.65 3.18
N THR A 46 40.10 -11.24 2.43
CA THR A 46 41.04 -10.23 2.88
C THR A 46 40.60 -8.88 2.33
N LEU A 47 40.01 -8.05 3.19
CA LEU A 47 39.59 -6.70 2.82
C LEU A 47 40.71 -5.71 3.10
N THR A 48 41.21 -5.04 2.07
CA THR A 48 42.15 -3.91 2.20
C THR A 48 41.33 -2.61 2.18
N ILE A 49 41.25 -1.93 3.33
CA ILE A 49 40.51 -0.68 3.48
C ILE A 49 41.47 0.49 3.36
N THR A 50 41.27 1.37 2.40
CA THR A 50 41.89 2.69 2.29
C THR A 50 41.01 3.75 2.93
N GLU A 51 41.57 4.92 3.33
CA GLU A 51 40.91 5.98 4.12
C GLU A 51 39.61 6.57 3.45
N THR A 52 39.24 6.12 2.23
CA THR A 52 38.11 6.62 1.47
C THR A 52 37.00 5.60 1.27
N ASP A 53 37.12 4.38 1.78
CA ASP A 53 36.15 3.34 1.55
C ASP A 53 34.98 3.39 2.55
N THR A 54 33.77 3.46 2.04
CA THR A 54 32.55 3.35 2.85
C THR A 54 32.17 1.87 2.96
N VAL A 55 32.32 1.32 4.15
CA VAL A 55 31.86 -0.05 4.43
C VAL A 55 30.38 0.00 4.80
N THR A 56 29.51 -0.54 3.96
CA THR A 56 28.10 -0.73 4.29
C THR A 56 27.97 -2.09 4.98
N VAL A 57 27.71 -2.08 6.27
CA VAL A 57 27.37 -3.28 7.02
C VAL A 57 25.87 -3.51 6.88
N THR A 58 25.49 -4.60 6.23
CA THR A 58 24.07 -5.02 6.21
C THR A 58 23.86 -5.94 7.40
N ASP A 59 23.09 -5.48 8.39
CA ASP A 59 22.71 -6.30 9.52
C ASP A 59 21.90 -7.51 9.05
N THR A 60 22.44 -8.70 9.24
CA THR A 60 21.68 -9.95 9.04
C THR A 60 21.08 -10.33 10.38
N VAL A 61 19.80 -10.11 10.54
CA VAL A 61 19.05 -10.61 11.71
C VAL A 61 18.91 -12.12 11.55
N LEU A 62 19.52 -12.89 12.45
CA LEU A 62 19.30 -14.33 12.52
C LEU A 62 17.92 -14.56 13.15
N ILE A 63 16.95 -14.94 12.32
CA ILE A 63 15.62 -15.33 12.80
C ILE A 63 15.72 -16.77 13.31
N GLY A 64 15.43 -16.97 14.60
CA GLY A 64 15.50 -18.29 15.26
C GLY A 64 14.41 -19.29 14.85
N PHE A 65 13.59 -18.96 13.82
CA PHE A 65 12.44 -19.77 13.37
C PHE A 65 12.36 -19.85 11.84
N ALA A 66 11.67 -20.89 11.34
CA ALA A 66 11.51 -21.09 9.90
C ALA A 66 10.40 -20.19 9.31
N ILE A 67 10.70 -19.53 8.20
CA ILE A 67 9.71 -18.79 7.41
C ILE A 67 9.12 -19.75 6.36
N PRO A 68 7.79 -20.00 6.35
CA PRO A 68 7.18 -20.86 5.33
C PRO A 68 7.35 -20.29 3.92
N ALA A 69 7.51 -21.16 2.92
CA ALA A 69 7.61 -20.74 1.51
C ALA A 69 6.34 -20.05 1.00
N THR A 70 5.20 -20.36 1.59
CA THR A 70 3.88 -19.82 1.23
C THR A 70 3.14 -19.35 2.49
N TYR A 71 2.07 -18.56 2.33
CA TYR A 71 1.23 -18.11 3.46
C TYR A 71 0.27 -19.21 3.92
N LEU A 72 0.86 -20.32 4.36
CA LEU A 72 0.14 -21.49 4.86
C LEU A 72 0.54 -21.79 6.32
N PHE A 73 -0.40 -21.58 7.23
CA PHE A 73 -0.21 -21.85 8.66
C PHE A 73 -1.29 -22.77 9.16
N THR A 74 -0.90 -23.83 9.87
CA THR A 74 -1.81 -24.85 10.37
C THR A 74 -1.51 -25.16 11.83
N ARG A 75 -2.55 -25.62 12.56
CA ARG A 75 -2.45 -26.16 13.92
C ARG A 75 -3.38 -27.35 14.04
N ASP A 76 -2.88 -28.48 14.54
CA ASP A 76 -3.63 -29.72 14.70
C ASP A 76 -4.27 -30.24 13.38
N GLY A 77 -3.69 -29.90 12.23
CA GLY A 77 -4.21 -30.25 10.90
C GLY A 77 -5.18 -29.25 10.27
N ASP A 78 -5.66 -28.27 11.04
CA ASP A 78 -6.56 -27.22 10.56
C ASP A 78 -5.81 -25.94 10.18
N THR A 79 -6.30 -25.21 9.19
CA THR A 79 -5.75 -23.88 8.88
C THR A 79 -5.99 -22.92 10.03
N THR A 80 -4.98 -22.11 10.37
CA THR A 80 -5.11 -21.01 11.32
C THR A 80 -5.29 -19.66 10.61
N VAL A 81 -5.22 -19.64 9.27
CA VAL A 81 -5.35 -18.41 8.46
C VAL A 81 -6.83 -18.05 8.27
N SER A 82 -7.19 -16.80 8.59
CA SER A 82 -8.58 -16.35 8.50
C SER A 82 -8.70 -14.86 8.17
N TYR A 83 -9.15 -14.53 6.94
CA TYR A 83 -9.36 -13.14 6.47
C TYR A 83 -10.59 -12.98 5.54
N SER A 84 -11.57 -13.85 5.65
CA SER A 84 -12.76 -13.82 4.77
C SER A 84 -13.54 -12.50 4.82
N GLY A 85 -13.55 -11.83 5.98
CA GLY A 85 -14.20 -10.53 6.13
C GLY A 85 -13.55 -9.41 5.31
N GLN A 86 -12.23 -9.45 5.12
CA GLN A 86 -11.47 -8.52 4.30
C GLN A 86 -11.75 -8.77 2.82
N THR A 87 -11.74 -10.03 2.40
CA THR A 87 -12.14 -10.45 1.05
C THR A 87 -13.55 -9.94 0.70
N THR A 88 -14.50 -10.11 1.62
CA THR A 88 -15.87 -9.62 1.44
C THR A 88 -15.92 -8.12 1.22
N ARG A 89 -15.23 -7.31 2.06
CA ARG A 89 -15.19 -5.85 1.90
C ARG A 89 -14.53 -5.40 0.60
N LEU A 90 -13.45 -6.08 0.19
CA LEU A 90 -12.80 -5.79 -1.09
C LEU A 90 -13.70 -6.11 -2.27
N LYS A 91 -14.50 -7.20 -2.22
CA LYS A 91 -15.52 -7.50 -3.23
C LYS A 91 -16.61 -6.44 -3.26
N MET A 92 -17.12 -6.02 -2.11
CA MET A 92 -18.10 -4.91 -2.00
C MET A 92 -17.55 -3.63 -2.62
N ALA A 93 -16.33 -3.22 -2.25
CA ALA A 93 -15.67 -2.04 -2.80
C ALA A 93 -15.46 -2.15 -4.32
N LYS A 94 -15.09 -3.32 -4.83
CA LYS A 94 -14.91 -3.57 -6.27
C LYS A 94 -16.23 -3.41 -7.03
N GLU A 95 -17.33 -3.95 -6.51
CA GLU A 95 -18.64 -3.81 -7.15
C GLU A 95 -19.13 -2.36 -7.12
N MET A 96 -18.90 -1.64 -6.01
CA MET A 96 -19.19 -0.21 -5.91
C MET A 96 -18.40 0.62 -6.95
N VAL A 97 -17.09 0.34 -7.14
CA VAL A 97 -16.27 0.98 -8.18
C VAL A 97 -16.80 0.64 -9.59
N SER A 98 -17.33 -0.57 -9.79
CA SER A 98 -17.95 -0.95 -11.06
C SER A 98 -19.27 -0.19 -11.30
N ALA A 99 -20.06 0.01 -10.26
CA ALA A 99 -21.30 0.78 -10.32
C ALA A 99 -21.09 2.27 -10.68
N LEU A 100 -19.92 2.84 -10.38
CA LEU A 100 -19.52 4.19 -10.81
C LEU A 100 -19.27 4.30 -12.33
N LYS A 101 -19.32 3.20 -13.07
CA LYS A 101 -19.18 3.15 -14.54
C LYS A 101 -20.49 2.80 -15.26
N ASP A 102 -21.57 2.68 -14.53
CA ASP A 102 -22.91 2.38 -15.03
C ASP A 102 -23.80 3.60 -14.81
N GLU A 103 -24.10 4.31 -15.89
CA GLU A 103 -24.89 5.56 -15.86
C GLU A 103 -26.33 5.39 -15.38
N THR A 104 -26.79 4.14 -15.22
CA THR A 104 -28.10 3.84 -14.63
C THR A 104 -28.08 3.78 -13.10
N THR A 105 -26.86 3.78 -12.50
CA THR A 105 -26.69 3.71 -11.05
C THR A 105 -27.10 5.04 -10.39
N THR A 106 -27.90 4.97 -9.35
CA THR A 106 -28.32 6.14 -8.58
C THR A 106 -27.36 6.41 -7.40
N ILE A 107 -27.32 7.67 -6.92
CA ILE A 107 -26.55 8.00 -5.72
C ILE A 107 -27.05 7.24 -4.50
N ALA A 108 -28.36 7.02 -4.36
CA ALA A 108 -28.91 6.21 -3.27
C ALA A 108 -28.35 4.79 -3.27
N LYS A 109 -28.17 4.18 -4.46
CA LYS A 109 -27.56 2.85 -4.61
C LYS A 109 -26.07 2.86 -4.20
N LEU A 110 -25.29 3.82 -4.68
CA LEU A 110 -23.85 3.93 -4.33
C LEU A 110 -23.65 4.13 -2.83
N LEU A 111 -24.43 5.01 -2.21
CA LEU A 111 -24.36 5.24 -0.75
C LEU A 111 -24.83 4.00 0.03
N ALA A 112 -25.82 3.27 -0.44
CA ALA A 112 -26.26 2.01 0.16
C ALA A 112 -25.17 0.93 0.05
N MET A 113 -24.47 0.81 -1.09
CA MET A 113 -23.32 -0.10 -1.25
C MET A 113 -22.17 0.28 -0.30
N PHE A 114 -21.90 1.57 -0.13
CA PHE A 114 -20.83 2.06 0.76
C PHE A 114 -21.16 1.81 2.23
N ASP A 115 -22.40 2.07 2.65
CA ASP A 115 -22.93 1.97 4.03
C ASP A 115 -23.84 0.73 4.20
N HIS A 116 -23.48 -0.39 3.58
CA HIS A 116 -24.26 -1.61 3.51
C HIS A 116 -24.77 -2.08 4.87
N GLN A 117 -26.04 -2.51 4.91
CA GLN A 117 -26.65 -3.14 6.07
C GLN A 117 -26.96 -4.61 5.76
N GLU A 118 -26.67 -5.50 6.70
CA GLU A 118 -26.90 -6.95 6.56
C GLU A 118 -28.32 -7.26 6.08
N GLY A 119 -28.41 -8.02 4.99
CA GLY A 119 -29.66 -8.41 4.35
C GLY A 119 -30.24 -7.41 3.35
N ALA A 120 -29.63 -6.22 3.19
CA ALA A 120 -30.03 -5.28 2.14
C ALA A 120 -29.58 -5.78 0.75
N SER A 121 -30.37 -5.53 -0.29
CA SER A 121 -30.07 -5.94 -1.67
C SER A 121 -29.21 -4.88 -2.38
N ASP A 122 -28.02 -4.60 -1.84
CA ASP A 122 -27.13 -3.56 -2.33
C ASP A 122 -26.16 -4.05 -3.40
N PHE A 123 -25.89 -5.34 -3.45
CA PHE A 123 -24.93 -5.97 -4.36
C PHE A 123 -25.61 -6.98 -5.29
N SER A 124 -24.93 -7.33 -6.37
CA SER A 124 -25.39 -8.40 -7.28
C SER A 124 -25.18 -9.79 -6.67
N ASP A 125 -24.17 -9.94 -5.82
CA ASP A 125 -23.84 -11.17 -5.11
C ASP A 125 -24.65 -11.30 -3.81
N ALA A 126 -25.40 -12.40 -3.70
CA ALA A 126 -26.25 -12.68 -2.54
C ALA A 126 -25.44 -12.84 -1.23
N ASP A 127 -24.22 -13.35 -1.31
CA ASP A 127 -23.34 -13.52 -0.14
C ASP A 127 -22.87 -12.16 0.39
N LEU A 128 -22.66 -11.18 -0.50
CA LEU A 128 -22.35 -9.81 -0.09
C LEU A 128 -23.56 -9.16 0.60
N ASN A 129 -24.76 -9.36 0.07
CA ASN A 129 -26.00 -8.86 0.66
C ASN A 129 -26.29 -9.47 2.04
N ALA A 130 -26.00 -10.74 2.24
CA ALA A 130 -26.19 -11.43 3.52
C ALA A 130 -25.10 -11.10 4.56
N SER A 131 -24.03 -10.40 4.17
CA SER A 131 -22.88 -10.14 5.04
C SER A 131 -23.14 -8.95 5.96
N SER A 132 -22.69 -9.05 7.22
CA SER A 132 -22.62 -7.89 8.13
C SER A 132 -21.42 -6.96 7.88
N LYS A 133 -20.63 -7.22 6.83
CA LYS A 133 -19.47 -6.39 6.49
C LYS A 133 -19.91 -5.12 5.77
N GLN A 134 -19.09 -4.05 5.91
CA GLN A 134 -19.40 -2.75 5.37
C GLN A 134 -18.08 -2.06 4.96
N VAL A 135 -18.06 -1.35 3.84
CA VAL A 135 -16.89 -0.60 3.36
C VAL A 135 -16.69 0.66 4.20
N LYS A 136 -17.74 1.46 4.39
CA LYS A 136 -17.71 2.78 5.04
C LYS A 136 -17.12 2.75 6.44
N ASN A 137 -17.50 1.79 7.29
CA ASN A 137 -17.05 1.73 8.68
C ASN A 137 -15.56 1.39 8.84
N LYS A 138 -14.93 0.91 7.77
CA LYS A 138 -13.49 0.61 7.73
C LYS A 138 -12.69 1.62 6.91
N THR A 139 -13.35 2.61 6.33
CA THR A 139 -12.70 3.65 5.53
C THR A 139 -12.20 4.79 6.40
N GLY A 140 -10.87 5.00 6.43
CA GLY A 140 -10.18 6.11 7.08
C GLY A 140 -10.39 6.19 8.61
N ASN A 141 -10.45 5.07 9.30
CA ASN A 141 -10.84 5.05 10.72
C ASN A 141 -9.71 4.69 11.71
N ASN A 142 -8.46 4.59 11.26
CA ASN A 142 -7.32 4.25 12.10
C ASN A 142 -6.30 5.42 12.19
N GLY A 143 -5.32 5.50 11.31
CA GLY A 143 -4.25 6.49 11.36
C GLY A 143 -4.72 7.93 11.33
N THR A 144 -5.82 8.20 10.64
CA THR A 144 -6.48 9.51 10.55
C THR A 144 -7.87 9.52 11.17
N ALA A 145 -8.08 8.76 12.25
CA ALA A 145 -9.41 8.55 12.85
C ALA A 145 -10.17 9.86 13.16
N THR A 146 -9.46 10.93 13.53
CA THR A 146 -10.06 12.26 13.73
C THR A 146 -10.64 12.86 12.47
N ASN A 147 -10.17 12.43 11.29
CA ASN A 147 -10.59 12.87 9.98
C ASN A 147 -11.56 11.89 9.29
N ALA A 148 -11.92 10.77 9.93
CA ALA A 148 -12.72 9.71 9.34
C ALA A 148 -14.02 10.21 8.69
N ALA A 149 -14.71 11.13 9.34
CA ALA A 149 -15.94 11.73 8.82
C ALA A 149 -15.67 12.54 7.54
N ALA A 150 -14.60 13.35 7.53
CA ALA A 150 -14.22 14.16 6.36
C ALA A 150 -13.80 13.26 5.19
N ILE A 151 -13.03 12.20 5.44
CA ILE A 151 -12.59 11.23 4.43
C ILE A 151 -13.79 10.55 3.75
N ARG A 152 -14.79 10.15 4.53
CA ARG A 152 -16.02 9.54 4.00
C ARG A 152 -16.84 10.53 3.18
N VAL A 153 -16.92 11.79 3.65
CA VAL A 153 -17.57 12.88 2.91
C VAL A 153 -16.87 13.16 1.58
N ASP A 154 -15.53 13.12 1.51
CA ASP A 154 -14.80 13.29 0.24
C ASP A 154 -15.18 12.20 -0.77
N LEU A 155 -15.20 10.92 -0.35
CA LEU A 155 -15.61 9.81 -1.21
C LEU A 155 -17.08 9.93 -1.66
N GLU A 156 -17.98 10.26 -0.73
CA GLU A 156 -19.40 10.47 -1.02
C GLU A 156 -19.62 11.65 -2.00
N ALA A 157 -18.79 12.71 -1.88
CA ALA A 157 -18.84 13.84 -2.81
C ALA A 157 -18.44 13.45 -4.23
N TRP A 158 -17.40 12.62 -4.40
CA TRP A 158 -16.99 12.13 -5.72
C TRP A 158 -18.04 11.18 -6.31
N MET A 159 -18.64 10.30 -5.51
CA MET A 159 -19.75 9.45 -5.93
C MET A 159 -20.97 10.30 -6.34
N THR A 160 -21.30 11.32 -5.57
CA THR A 160 -22.38 12.25 -5.89
C THR A 160 -22.11 13.02 -7.18
N ASN A 161 -20.89 13.53 -7.36
CA ASN A 161 -20.51 14.24 -8.57
C ASN A 161 -20.55 13.34 -9.82
N GLN A 162 -20.23 12.05 -9.69
CA GLN A 162 -20.37 11.07 -10.77
C GLN A 162 -21.83 10.97 -11.24
N VAL A 163 -22.75 10.82 -10.29
CA VAL A 163 -24.18 10.63 -10.60
C VAL A 163 -24.85 11.93 -11.06
N ASP A 164 -24.54 13.05 -10.41
CA ASP A 164 -25.25 14.31 -10.65
C ASP A 164 -24.68 15.11 -11.82
N SER A 165 -23.41 14.88 -12.19
CA SER A 165 -22.74 15.66 -13.23
C SER A 165 -22.32 14.82 -14.43
N VAL A 166 -21.70 13.64 -14.22
CA VAL A 166 -21.14 12.84 -15.30
C VAL A 166 -22.18 11.96 -15.98
N PHE A 167 -23.02 11.27 -15.23
CA PHE A 167 -24.04 10.39 -15.79
C PHE A 167 -25.07 11.12 -16.67
N PRO A 168 -25.60 12.32 -16.29
CA PRO A 168 -26.50 13.07 -17.18
C PRO A 168 -25.85 13.51 -18.50
N ALA A 169 -24.51 13.65 -18.51
CA ALA A 169 -23.74 14.04 -19.69
C ALA A 169 -23.04 12.87 -20.39
N TRP A 170 -23.52 11.63 -20.19
CA TRP A 170 -22.84 10.41 -20.65
C TRP A 170 -22.64 10.36 -22.16
N THR A 171 -23.54 10.99 -22.92
CA THR A 171 -23.50 11.06 -24.38
C THR A 171 -22.98 12.40 -24.92
N ASP A 172 -22.61 13.34 -24.04
CA ASP A 172 -22.11 14.64 -24.42
C ASP A 172 -20.57 14.64 -24.40
N GLU A 173 -19.95 15.36 -25.35
CA GLU A 173 -18.49 15.50 -25.36
C GLU A 173 -18.04 16.46 -24.27
N ALA A 174 -17.08 16.02 -23.46
CA ALA A 174 -16.54 16.84 -22.38
C ALA A 174 -15.69 18.00 -22.90
N SER A 175 -15.82 19.14 -22.23
CA SER A 175 -14.96 20.31 -22.46
C SER A 175 -14.76 21.08 -21.16
N LYS A 176 -13.86 22.05 -21.17
CA LYS A 176 -13.57 22.84 -19.98
C LYS A 176 -14.84 23.45 -19.37
N GLY A 177 -15.20 22.99 -18.17
CA GLY A 177 -16.40 23.41 -17.46
C GLY A 177 -17.66 22.58 -17.75
N LEU A 178 -17.61 21.59 -18.65
CA LEU A 178 -18.70 20.69 -19.02
C LEU A 178 -18.25 19.23 -18.82
N ALA A 179 -19.02 18.46 -18.07
CA ALA A 179 -18.82 17.03 -17.90
C ALA A 179 -19.19 16.28 -19.18
N GLY A 180 -18.72 15.03 -19.32
CA GLY A 180 -19.09 14.18 -20.44
C GLY A 180 -18.02 13.15 -20.77
N TYR A 181 -18.09 12.59 -21.98
CA TYR A 181 -17.09 11.68 -22.48
C TYR A 181 -15.97 12.42 -23.22
N ILE A 182 -14.77 11.83 -23.19
CA ILE A 182 -13.60 12.23 -23.97
C ILE A 182 -12.92 10.97 -24.51
N GLN A 183 -12.59 10.97 -25.81
CA GLN A 183 -12.07 9.79 -26.50
C GLN A 183 -10.55 9.84 -26.57
N GLU A 184 -9.87 8.78 -26.16
CA GLU A 184 -8.44 8.65 -26.38
C GLU A 184 -8.08 8.67 -27.88
N ALA A 185 -6.94 9.26 -28.19
CA ALA A 185 -6.43 9.36 -29.55
C ALA A 185 -6.25 7.96 -30.17
N GLY A 186 -6.48 7.88 -31.47
CA GLY A 186 -6.33 6.63 -32.22
C GLY A 186 -7.42 5.59 -31.98
N GLY A 187 -8.54 5.93 -31.33
CA GLY A 187 -9.65 5.02 -31.06
C GLY A 187 -9.43 4.12 -29.84
N GLY A 188 -8.66 4.61 -28.87
CA GLY A 188 -8.48 3.96 -27.57
C GLY A 188 -9.76 3.99 -26.69
N SER A 189 -9.59 4.04 -25.38
CA SER A 189 -10.73 4.01 -24.44
C SER A 189 -11.52 5.32 -24.45
N THR A 190 -12.83 5.22 -24.24
CA THR A 190 -13.67 6.36 -23.90
C THR A 190 -13.58 6.62 -22.40
N ARG A 191 -13.27 7.86 -22.01
CA ARG A 191 -13.18 8.30 -20.61
C ARG A 191 -14.38 9.18 -20.27
N TYR A 192 -14.81 9.15 -19.03
CA TYR A 192 -15.95 9.92 -18.56
C TYR A 192 -15.52 10.81 -17.41
N VAL A 193 -15.48 12.11 -17.66
CA VAL A 193 -14.91 13.09 -16.74
C VAL A 193 -15.97 14.09 -16.27
N ASN A 194 -15.78 14.64 -15.09
CA ASN A 194 -16.58 15.74 -14.61
C ASN A 194 -16.16 17.07 -15.30
N GLN A 195 -16.84 18.16 -14.99
CA GLN A 195 -16.61 19.50 -15.55
C GLN A 195 -15.19 20.02 -15.34
N ASN A 196 -14.41 19.39 -14.45
CA ASN A 196 -13.02 19.76 -14.13
C ASN A 196 -12.01 18.73 -14.65
N GLY A 197 -12.41 17.77 -15.48
CA GLY A 197 -11.54 16.77 -16.10
C GLY A 197 -11.24 15.54 -15.23
N LEU A 198 -11.88 15.37 -14.07
CA LEU A 198 -11.64 14.24 -13.17
C LEU A 198 -12.56 13.06 -13.49
N GLU A 199 -11.98 11.86 -13.68
CA GLU A 199 -12.74 10.61 -13.64
C GLU A 199 -13.01 10.23 -12.17
N ASN A 200 -14.23 10.53 -11.67
CA ASN A 200 -14.60 10.27 -10.27
C ASN A 200 -14.45 8.79 -9.87
N ASN A 201 -14.71 7.86 -10.80
CA ASN A 201 -14.52 6.43 -10.55
C ASN A 201 -13.05 6.06 -10.28
N GLN A 202 -12.10 6.75 -10.91
CA GLN A 202 -10.67 6.56 -10.65
C GLN A 202 -10.29 7.18 -9.30
N ALA A 203 -10.76 8.41 -9.03
CA ALA A 203 -10.54 9.06 -7.74
C ALA A 203 -11.00 8.16 -6.57
N VAL A 204 -12.23 7.65 -6.61
CA VAL A 204 -12.76 6.74 -5.57
C VAL A 204 -11.96 5.45 -5.49
N ASN A 205 -11.68 4.79 -6.62
CA ASN A 205 -10.94 3.53 -6.64
C ASN A 205 -9.54 3.66 -6.01
N LYS A 206 -8.77 4.69 -6.41
CA LYS A 206 -7.39 4.86 -5.91
C LYS A 206 -7.38 5.41 -4.49
N ALA A 207 -8.35 6.26 -4.11
CA ALA A 207 -8.49 6.71 -2.73
C ALA A 207 -8.81 5.56 -1.75
N LEU A 208 -9.54 4.53 -2.18
CA LEU A 208 -9.80 3.33 -1.37
C LEU A 208 -8.55 2.48 -1.15
N ILE A 209 -7.53 2.57 -2.01
CA ILE A 209 -6.24 1.91 -1.76
C ILE A 209 -5.61 2.45 -0.47
N GLY A 210 -5.65 3.77 -0.26
CA GLY A 210 -5.24 4.38 1.01
C GLY A 210 -6.27 4.18 2.11
N ALA A 211 -7.47 4.73 1.91
CA ALA A 211 -8.46 4.88 2.97
C ALA A 211 -9.07 3.57 3.47
N LEU A 212 -9.14 2.52 2.65
CA LEU A 212 -9.66 1.21 3.05
C LEU A 212 -8.54 0.19 3.26
N VAL A 213 -7.54 0.12 2.35
CA VAL A 213 -6.53 -0.94 2.42
C VAL A 213 -5.36 -0.53 3.32
N ALA A 214 -4.62 0.53 2.94
CA ALA A 214 -3.43 0.94 3.70
C ALA A 214 -3.77 1.35 5.15
N ASP A 215 -4.86 2.10 5.37
CA ASP A 215 -5.29 2.51 6.71
C ASP A 215 -5.57 1.31 7.62
N GLN A 216 -6.24 0.27 7.10
CA GLN A 216 -6.50 -0.93 7.89
C GLN A 216 -5.25 -1.76 8.15
N VAL A 217 -4.36 -1.89 7.18
CA VAL A 217 -3.13 -2.67 7.31
C VAL A 217 -2.13 -1.97 8.21
N LEU A 218 -1.78 -0.73 7.86
CA LEU A 218 -0.62 -0.02 8.42
C LEU A 218 -0.95 0.72 9.72
N ASN A 219 -2.15 1.31 9.79
CA ASN A 219 -2.58 2.12 10.93
C ASN A 219 -3.54 1.36 11.85
N GLY A 220 -3.94 0.15 11.47
CA GLY A 220 -4.87 -0.70 12.19
C GLY A 220 -4.26 -2.03 12.62
N TYR A 221 -4.39 -3.05 11.79
CA TYR A 221 -4.15 -4.44 12.17
C TYR A 221 -2.71 -4.79 12.54
N LEU A 222 -1.71 -4.20 11.85
CA LEU A 222 -0.30 -4.53 12.08
C LEU A 222 0.40 -3.58 13.08
N THR A 223 -0.35 -2.71 13.74
CA THR A 223 0.23 -1.84 14.77
C THR A 223 0.49 -2.61 16.07
N PRO A 224 1.57 -2.30 16.82
CA PRO A 224 1.78 -2.87 18.15
C PRO A 224 0.59 -2.66 19.08
N ALA A 225 -0.06 -1.48 19.01
CA ALA A 225 -1.26 -1.19 19.81
C ALA A 225 -2.41 -2.17 19.55
N LYS A 226 -2.57 -2.65 18.30
CA LYS A 226 -3.59 -3.65 17.95
C LYS A 226 -3.13 -5.05 18.29
N LEU A 227 -1.92 -5.42 17.90
CA LEU A 227 -1.39 -6.77 18.10
C LEU A 227 -1.24 -7.12 19.59
N ASN A 228 -0.79 -6.16 20.41
CA ASN A 228 -0.59 -6.35 21.85
C ASN A 228 -1.83 -6.03 22.69
N SER A 229 -2.98 -5.72 22.07
CA SER A 229 -4.18 -5.32 22.79
C SER A 229 -4.65 -6.40 23.78
N GLY A 230 -5.01 -5.98 25.01
CA GLY A 230 -5.52 -6.89 26.05
C GLY A 230 -4.49 -7.89 26.53
N THR A 231 -4.80 -9.19 26.39
CA THR A 231 -3.94 -10.31 26.80
C THR A 231 -3.23 -10.97 25.62
N ASN A 232 -3.26 -10.37 24.43
CA ASN A 232 -2.82 -11.04 23.21
C ASN A 232 -1.38 -11.60 23.25
N GLU A 233 -0.42 -10.90 23.87
CA GLU A 233 0.96 -11.40 24.00
C GLU A 233 1.02 -12.63 24.91
N ALA A 234 0.36 -12.57 26.07
CA ALA A 234 0.32 -13.70 27.01
C ALA A 234 -0.45 -14.88 26.40
N ASP A 235 -1.57 -14.62 25.72
CA ASP A 235 -2.37 -15.63 25.05
C ASP A 235 -1.58 -16.28 23.88
N GLN A 236 -0.83 -15.49 23.12
CA GLN A 236 0.00 -16.00 22.04
C GLN A 236 1.15 -16.86 22.55
N ALA A 237 1.83 -16.45 23.62
CA ALA A 237 2.95 -17.20 24.20
C ALA A 237 2.55 -18.63 24.64
N VAL A 238 1.29 -18.86 24.99
CA VAL A 238 0.74 -20.18 25.35
C VAL A 238 -0.25 -20.72 24.31
N GLN A 239 -0.36 -20.04 23.16
CA GLN A 239 -1.23 -20.41 22.04
C GLN A 239 -2.71 -20.57 22.41
N THR A 240 -3.24 -19.68 23.25
CA THR A 240 -4.67 -19.64 23.63
C THR A 240 -5.52 -19.29 22.40
N LYS A 241 -6.27 -20.26 21.92
CA LYS A 241 -7.15 -20.11 20.75
C LYS A 241 -8.40 -19.28 21.09
N VAL A 242 -8.90 -18.55 20.11
CA VAL A 242 -10.25 -17.98 20.17
C VAL A 242 -11.27 -19.10 20.22
N ASP A 243 -12.31 -18.95 21.05
CA ASP A 243 -13.32 -19.98 21.22
C ASP A 243 -13.95 -20.42 19.90
N GLY A 244 -13.95 -21.72 19.66
CA GLY A 244 -14.45 -22.32 18.41
C GLY A 244 -13.57 -22.07 17.17
N LYS A 245 -12.33 -21.56 17.31
CA LYS A 245 -11.39 -21.31 16.22
C LYS A 245 -10.09 -22.10 16.37
N SER A 246 -9.34 -22.20 15.26
CA SER A 246 -8.01 -22.81 15.23
C SER A 246 -6.89 -21.80 15.51
N TYR A 247 -7.16 -20.50 15.49
CA TYR A 247 -6.21 -19.39 15.60
C TYR A 247 -6.33 -18.67 16.95
N THR A 248 -5.27 -17.91 17.31
CA THR A 248 -5.27 -16.94 18.41
C THR A 248 -5.74 -15.56 17.91
N ASN A 249 -6.07 -14.62 18.81
CA ASN A 249 -6.42 -13.26 18.40
C ASN A 249 -5.30 -12.55 17.61
N MET A 250 -4.03 -12.72 18.03
CA MET A 250 -2.90 -12.07 17.36
C MET A 250 -2.69 -12.63 15.96
N GLU A 251 -2.77 -13.95 15.79
CA GLU A 251 -2.75 -14.61 14.49
C GLU A 251 -3.84 -14.08 13.58
N HIS A 252 -5.06 -13.95 14.08
CA HIS A 252 -6.18 -13.43 13.30
C HIS A 252 -5.99 -11.98 12.91
N TYR A 253 -5.51 -11.10 13.78
CA TYR A 253 -5.24 -9.72 13.43
C TYR A 253 -4.17 -9.58 12.33
N TRP A 254 -3.12 -10.39 12.40
CA TRP A 254 -2.11 -10.43 11.34
C TRP A 254 -2.70 -10.86 10.00
N ASP A 255 -3.51 -11.93 10.02
CA ASP A 255 -4.21 -12.44 8.83
C ASP A 255 -5.22 -11.43 8.28
N GLU A 256 -5.89 -10.64 9.12
CA GLU A 256 -6.77 -9.55 8.68
C GLU A 256 -5.98 -8.46 7.91
N GLY A 257 -4.76 -8.12 8.36
CA GLY A 257 -3.83 -7.26 7.61
C GLY A 257 -3.46 -7.86 6.25
N TYR A 258 -3.07 -9.13 6.24
CA TYR A 258 -2.78 -9.88 5.01
C TYR A 258 -3.96 -9.85 4.03
N GLY A 259 -5.16 -10.11 4.54
CA GLY A 259 -6.38 -10.20 3.75
C GLY A 259 -6.78 -8.91 3.05
N TYR A 260 -6.44 -7.73 3.58
CA TYR A 260 -6.69 -6.47 2.87
C TYR A 260 -5.79 -6.28 1.64
N ILE A 261 -4.59 -6.85 1.64
CA ILE A 261 -3.69 -6.79 0.47
C ILE A 261 -3.99 -7.93 -0.51
N TYR A 262 -4.11 -9.16 0.00
CA TYR A 262 -4.12 -10.36 -0.83
C TYR A 262 -5.48 -11.05 -0.95
N GLY A 263 -6.53 -10.52 -0.30
CA GLY A 263 -7.85 -11.16 -0.23
C GLY A 263 -8.58 -11.35 -1.56
N LEU A 264 -8.17 -10.66 -2.63
CA LEU A 264 -8.68 -10.85 -4.00
C LEU A 264 -7.70 -11.60 -4.91
N ALA A 265 -6.55 -12.06 -4.42
CA ALA A 265 -5.63 -12.87 -5.19
C ALA A 265 -6.32 -14.17 -5.66
N THR A 266 -5.92 -14.68 -6.82
CA THR A 266 -6.41 -15.96 -7.33
C THR A 266 -5.95 -17.11 -6.43
N ASP A 267 -4.70 -17.08 -5.99
CA ASP A 267 -4.16 -17.93 -4.96
C ASP A 267 -3.75 -17.05 -3.76
N GLY A 268 -4.49 -17.13 -2.68
CA GLY A 268 -4.20 -16.37 -1.46
C GLY A 268 -3.05 -16.95 -0.63
N ILE A 269 -2.52 -18.13 -1.00
CA ILE A 269 -1.39 -18.78 -0.34
C ILE A 269 -0.06 -18.32 -0.98
N ASP A 270 -0.04 -18.19 -2.32
CA ASP A 270 1.11 -17.72 -3.08
C ASP A 270 0.69 -16.67 -4.14
N PRO A 271 0.31 -15.48 -3.69
CA PRO A 271 -0.20 -14.43 -4.57
C PRO A 271 0.88 -13.84 -5.51
N VAL A 272 2.17 -14.02 -5.21
CA VAL A 272 3.28 -13.44 -6.00
C VAL A 272 3.46 -14.22 -7.31
N THR A 273 3.34 -15.55 -7.28
CA THR A 273 3.42 -16.39 -8.48
C THR A 273 2.11 -16.47 -9.26
N THR A 274 0.99 -16.19 -8.60
CA THR A 274 -0.37 -16.23 -9.17
C THR A 274 -1.19 -14.97 -8.83
N PRO A 275 -0.71 -13.75 -9.16
CA PRO A 275 -1.38 -12.52 -8.71
C PRO A 275 -2.84 -12.43 -9.16
N GLY A 276 -3.17 -12.99 -10.33
CA GLY A 276 -4.50 -12.93 -10.92
C GLY A 276 -4.91 -11.53 -11.36
N SER A 277 -6.07 -11.43 -12.03
CA SER A 277 -6.61 -10.18 -12.58
C SER A 277 -7.78 -9.60 -11.78
N ASN A 278 -8.13 -10.21 -10.64
CA ASN A 278 -9.34 -9.83 -9.90
C ASN A 278 -9.16 -8.61 -9.02
N ASP A 279 -7.94 -8.31 -8.59
CA ASP A 279 -7.66 -7.16 -7.73
C ASP A 279 -7.56 -5.88 -8.55
N ILE A 280 -8.27 -4.84 -8.10
CA ILE A 280 -8.22 -3.49 -8.65
C ILE A 280 -7.60 -2.49 -7.65
N PHE A 281 -7.19 -2.98 -6.48
CA PHE A 281 -6.65 -2.22 -5.37
C PHE A 281 -5.14 -2.46 -5.21
N MET A 282 -4.68 -2.64 -3.98
CA MET A 282 -3.27 -2.63 -3.62
C MET A 282 -2.45 -3.70 -4.34
N LEU A 283 -2.93 -4.95 -4.41
CA LEU A 283 -2.18 -6.05 -5.04
C LEU A 283 -1.88 -5.78 -6.51
N LYS A 284 -2.83 -5.20 -7.27
CA LYS A 284 -2.59 -4.79 -8.67
C LYS A 284 -1.39 -3.85 -8.77
N TYR A 285 -1.29 -2.89 -7.85
CA TYR A 285 -0.26 -1.85 -7.93
C TYR A 285 1.07 -2.30 -7.33
N ILE A 286 1.08 -3.24 -6.39
CA ILE A 286 2.29 -3.97 -5.99
C ILE A 286 2.92 -4.62 -7.22
N GLY A 287 2.15 -5.35 -8.02
CA GLY A 287 2.63 -5.96 -9.26
C GLY A 287 3.10 -4.94 -10.31
N LYS A 288 2.46 -3.77 -10.38
CA LYS A 288 2.88 -2.68 -11.29
C LYS A 288 4.22 -2.07 -10.88
N VAL A 289 4.42 -1.83 -9.58
CA VAL A 289 5.68 -1.33 -9.04
C VAL A 289 6.78 -2.37 -9.18
N ASP A 290 6.51 -3.63 -8.85
CA ASP A 290 7.46 -4.73 -9.00
C ASP A 290 7.93 -4.96 -10.44
N SER A 291 7.09 -4.64 -11.44
CA SER A 291 7.43 -4.74 -12.85
C SER A 291 8.35 -3.62 -13.35
N ASP A 292 8.55 -2.58 -12.57
CA ASP A 292 9.48 -1.51 -12.85
C ASP A 292 10.89 -1.93 -12.40
N PRO A 293 11.92 -1.86 -13.26
CA PRO A 293 13.28 -2.27 -12.91
C PRO A 293 13.85 -1.58 -11.67
N ASP A 294 13.48 -0.30 -11.42
CA ASP A 294 13.96 0.47 -10.28
C ASP A 294 13.37 0.01 -8.95
N PHE A 295 12.26 -0.75 -8.99
CA PHE A 295 11.53 -1.26 -7.81
C PHE A 295 11.33 -2.77 -7.86
N SER A 296 12.08 -3.47 -8.69
CA SER A 296 11.98 -4.93 -8.84
C SER A 296 12.27 -5.64 -7.50
N GLY A 297 11.49 -6.67 -7.19
CA GLY A 297 11.56 -7.42 -5.93
C GLY A 297 10.51 -7.00 -4.89
N THR A 298 9.89 -5.82 -5.05
CA THR A 298 8.90 -5.27 -4.09
C THR A 298 7.78 -6.26 -3.73
N ALA A 299 7.24 -6.99 -4.72
CA ALA A 299 6.16 -7.95 -4.48
C ALA A 299 6.64 -9.14 -3.64
N GLY A 300 7.82 -9.67 -3.95
CA GLY A 300 8.43 -10.78 -3.23
C GLY A 300 8.78 -10.41 -1.78
N GLU A 301 9.38 -9.24 -1.59
CA GLU A 301 9.75 -8.70 -0.28
C GLU A 301 8.53 -8.48 0.61
N LEU A 302 7.47 -7.86 0.10
CA LEU A 302 6.25 -7.63 0.86
C LEU A 302 5.58 -8.94 1.28
N HIS A 303 5.47 -9.91 0.36
CA HIS A 303 4.89 -11.21 0.68
C HIS A 303 5.77 -11.98 1.67
N ARG A 304 7.10 -11.91 1.54
CA ARG A 304 8.04 -12.49 2.51
C ARG A 304 7.82 -11.88 3.90
N ALA A 305 7.75 -10.55 4.02
CA ALA A 305 7.55 -9.87 5.29
C ALA A 305 6.24 -10.30 5.99
N PHE A 306 5.16 -10.50 5.23
CA PHE A 306 3.93 -11.05 5.79
C PHE A 306 4.08 -12.48 6.32
N ARG A 307 4.80 -13.35 5.61
CA ARG A 307 5.08 -14.73 6.06
C ARG A 307 5.99 -14.76 7.27
N GLU A 308 7.01 -13.93 7.26
CA GLU A 308 7.98 -13.77 8.35
C GLU A 308 7.28 -13.30 9.63
N GLY A 309 6.54 -12.21 9.58
CA GLY A 309 5.83 -11.71 10.76
C GLY A 309 4.74 -12.67 11.25
N ARG A 310 4.05 -13.40 10.35
CA ARG A 310 3.08 -14.41 10.76
C ARG A 310 3.76 -15.62 11.43
N ALA A 311 4.94 -16.03 10.97
CA ALA A 311 5.75 -17.05 11.61
C ALA A 311 6.26 -16.57 12.98
N ALA A 312 6.74 -15.32 13.07
CA ALA A 312 7.12 -14.71 14.34
C ALA A 312 5.96 -14.66 15.34
N VAL A 313 4.73 -14.38 14.88
CA VAL A 313 3.54 -14.48 15.73
C VAL A 313 3.37 -15.91 16.27
N VAL A 314 3.50 -16.95 15.43
CA VAL A 314 3.37 -18.35 15.87
C VAL A 314 4.38 -18.68 16.96
N GLU A 315 5.61 -18.25 16.80
CA GLU A 315 6.73 -18.52 17.73
C GLU A 315 6.79 -17.54 18.92
N ALA A 316 5.84 -16.61 19.02
CA ALA A 316 5.80 -15.55 20.04
C ALA A 316 7.07 -14.66 20.06
N GLU A 317 7.70 -14.49 18.89
CA GLU A 317 8.88 -13.65 18.69
C GLU A 317 8.44 -12.22 18.30
N PHE A 318 8.01 -11.45 19.31
CA PHE A 318 7.31 -10.18 19.09
C PHE A 318 8.19 -9.09 18.48
N GLU A 319 9.51 -9.08 18.76
CA GLU A 319 10.43 -8.15 18.13
C GLU A 319 10.57 -8.43 16.62
N ALA A 320 10.67 -9.69 16.23
CA ALA A 320 10.73 -10.09 14.82
C ALA A 320 9.40 -9.79 14.09
N ARG A 321 8.25 -10.01 14.78
CA ARG A 321 6.92 -9.62 14.29
C ARG A 321 6.86 -8.12 13.99
N ASP A 322 7.33 -7.28 14.93
CA ASP A 322 7.30 -5.83 14.79
C ASP A 322 8.26 -5.34 13.70
N ALA A 323 9.44 -5.95 13.56
CA ALA A 323 10.36 -5.70 12.46
C ALA A 323 9.72 -6.03 11.10
N ALA A 324 9.02 -7.15 10.99
CA ALA A 324 8.29 -7.51 9.78
C ALA A 324 7.14 -6.52 9.50
N ALA A 325 6.41 -6.07 10.51
CA ALA A 325 5.38 -5.04 10.37
C ALA A 325 5.95 -3.69 9.87
N HIS A 326 7.12 -3.27 10.38
CA HIS A 326 7.87 -2.10 9.89
C HIS A 326 8.24 -2.25 8.41
N HIS A 327 8.74 -3.42 8.01
CA HIS A 327 9.08 -3.69 6.61
C HIS A 327 7.84 -3.63 5.71
N ILE A 328 6.72 -4.21 6.14
CA ILE A 328 5.43 -4.11 5.44
C ILE A 328 5.00 -2.64 5.32
N ALA A 329 5.09 -1.86 6.40
CA ALA A 329 4.72 -0.46 6.39
C ALA A 329 5.52 0.35 5.39
N LYS A 330 6.85 0.18 5.38
CA LYS A 330 7.76 0.84 4.42
C LYS A 330 7.42 0.46 2.98
N THR A 331 7.34 -0.84 2.70
CA THR A 331 7.16 -1.35 1.33
C THR A 331 5.77 -1.03 0.77
N ALA A 332 4.70 -1.22 1.54
CA ALA A 332 3.34 -0.90 1.11
C ALA A 332 3.14 0.62 0.93
N SER A 333 3.75 1.45 1.79
CA SER A 333 3.74 2.90 1.63
C SER A 333 4.50 3.34 0.39
N LEU A 334 5.66 2.73 0.10
CA LEU A 334 6.44 2.99 -1.12
C LEU A 334 5.60 2.74 -2.38
N VAL A 335 4.83 1.66 -2.44
CA VAL A 335 3.95 1.37 -3.60
C VAL A 335 2.98 2.52 -3.87
N ILE A 336 2.36 3.09 -2.83
CA ILE A 336 1.46 4.24 -2.97
C ILE A 336 2.22 5.48 -3.46
N GLY A 337 3.37 5.77 -2.86
CA GLY A 337 4.21 6.91 -3.24
C GLY A 337 4.70 6.83 -4.68
N VAL A 338 5.22 5.68 -5.11
CA VAL A 338 5.68 5.44 -6.49
C VAL A 338 4.52 5.64 -7.47
N ARG A 339 3.34 5.06 -7.20
CA ARG A 339 2.19 5.22 -8.11
C ARG A 339 1.65 6.65 -8.15
N ALA A 340 1.67 7.38 -7.03
CA ALA A 340 1.30 8.79 -7.02
C ALA A 340 2.25 9.63 -7.91
N ALA A 341 3.56 9.50 -7.70
CA ALA A 341 4.56 10.22 -8.50
C ALA A 341 4.50 9.82 -9.99
N HIS A 342 4.38 8.53 -10.28
CA HIS A 342 4.29 7.99 -11.64
C HIS A 342 3.15 8.61 -12.45
N TYR A 343 1.94 8.65 -11.89
CA TYR A 343 0.79 9.18 -12.63
C TYR A 343 0.84 10.69 -12.82
N LEU A 344 1.41 11.42 -11.85
CA LEU A 344 1.66 12.86 -12.02
C LEU A 344 2.71 13.11 -13.12
N LYS A 345 3.78 12.32 -13.15
CA LYS A 345 4.80 12.36 -14.20
C LYS A 345 4.22 11.99 -15.57
N ALA A 346 3.40 10.95 -15.66
CA ALA A 346 2.73 10.55 -16.90
C ALA A 346 1.82 11.68 -17.42
N GLY A 347 1.02 12.30 -16.55
CA GLY A 347 0.21 13.46 -16.90
C GLY A 347 1.04 14.66 -17.35
N GLN A 348 2.15 14.94 -16.66
CA GLN A 348 3.08 16.02 -17.03
C GLN A 348 3.68 15.80 -18.43
N ILE A 349 4.14 14.58 -18.72
CA ILE A 349 4.70 14.20 -20.03
C ILE A 349 3.60 14.27 -21.10
N GLY A 350 2.40 13.79 -20.82
CA GLY A 350 1.27 13.84 -21.73
C GLY A 350 0.89 15.27 -22.11
N LEU A 351 0.85 16.19 -21.13
CA LEU A 351 0.59 17.62 -21.37
C LEU A 351 1.72 18.31 -22.18
N ALA A 352 2.96 17.80 -22.09
CA ALA A 352 4.10 18.34 -22.81
C ALA A 352 4.14 17.91 -24.30
N ALA A 353 3.33 16.94 -24.71
CA ALA A 353 3.28 16.44 -26.06
C ALA A 353 2.86 17.55 -27.07
N ALA A 354 3.38 17.50 -28.29
CA ALA A 354 3.03 18.45 -29.34
C ALA A 354 1.53 18.43 -29.73
N SER A 355 0.88 17.31 -29.49
CA SER A 355 -0.57 17.11 -29.62
C SER A 355 -1.02 16.22 -28.45
N PRO A 356 -1.37 16.80 -27.29
CA PRO A 356 -1.75 16.05 -26.11
C PRO A 356 -3.00 15.20 -26.35
N ASP A 357 -2.95 13.91 -25.97
CA ASP A 357 -4.14 13.08 -25.79
C ASP A 357 -4.77 13.39 -24.44
N MET A 358 -5.69 14.37 -24.43
CA MET A 358 -6.29 14.83 -23.17
C MET A 358 -7.08 13.75 -22.45
N ALA A 359 -7.61 12.75 -23.15
CA ALA A 359 -8.32 11.64 -22.51
C ALA A 359 -7.34 10.73 -21.73
N GLY A 360 -6.20 10.41 -22.35
CA GLY A 360 -5.12 9.67 -21.66
C GLY A 360 -4.54 10.47 -20.50
N VAL A 361 -4.27 11.77 -20.71
CA VAL A 361 -3.78 12.68 -19.66
C VAL A 361 -4.73 12.73 -18.46
N PHE A 362 -6.04 12.93 -18.69
CA PHE A 362 -7.01 13.00 -17.61
C PHE A 362 -7.19 11.65 -16.89
N HIS A 363 -7.03 10.54 -17.61
CA HIS A 363 -7.01 9.23 -16.99
C HIS A 363 -5.84 9.09 -16.01
N ASP A 364 -4.63 9.35 -16.46
CA ASP A 364 -3.43 9.28 -15.62
C ASP A 364 -3.53 10.22 -14.42
N LEU A 365 -3.94 11.48 -14.65
CA LEU A 365 -4.12 12.46 -13.57
C LEU A 365 -5.24 12.08 -12.59
N SER A 366 -6.30 11.41 -13.04
CA SER A 366 -7.38 10.94 -12.17
C SER A 366 -6.93 9.76 -11.30
N GLU A 367 -6.12 8.85 -11.84
CA GLU A 367 -5.46 7.83 -11.04
C GLU A 367 -4.47 8.46 -10.05
N GLY A 368 -3.66 9.43 -10.52
CA GLY A 368 -2.73 10.21 -9.71
C GLY A 368 -3.41 10.95 -8.57
N PHE A 369 -4.55 11.60 -8.82
CA PHE A 369 -5.35 12.28 -7.80
C PHE A 369 -5.73 11.34 -6.64
N GLY A 370 -6.24 10.15 -6.95
CA GLY A 370 -6.62 9.18 -5.93
C GLY A 370 -5.41 8.59 -5.19
N PHE A 371 -4.25 8.42 -5.84
CA PHE A 371 -3.02 8.00 -5.18
C PHE A 371 -2.42 9.09 -4.30
N VAL A 372 -2.42 10.36 -4.74
CA VAL A 372 -2.03 11.50 -3.89
C VAL A 372 -2.94 11.59 -2.67
N TYR A 373 -4.26 11.44 -2.85
CA TYR A 373 -5.17 11.35 -1.71
C TYR A 373 -4.83 10.21 -0.76
N SER A 374 -4.33 9.08 -1.28
CA SER A 374 -3.99 7.89 -0.51
C SER A 374 -2.72 8.03 0.34
N ILE A 375 -1.83 8.98 0.03
CA ILE A 375 -0.55 9.15 0.76
C ILE A 375 -0.78 9.48 2.25
N GLN A 376 -1.86 10.16 2.63
CA GLN A 376 -2.18 10.46 4.03
C GLN A 376 -2.40 9.21 4.90
N PHE A 377 -2.59 8.04 4.30
CA PHE A 377 -2.78 6.75 4.99
C PHE A 377 -1.53 5.89 5.02
N THR A 378 -0.45 6.36 4.44
CA THR A 378 0.86 5.70 4.50
C THR A 378 1.45 5.80 5.91
N LEU A 379 2.41 4.96 6.22
CA LEU A 379 3.11 4.97 7.49
C LEU A 379 4.62 4.96 7.24
N ASN A 380 5.30 6.01 7.71
CA ASN A 380 6.75 6.03 7.80
C ASN A 380 7.15 5.34 9.11
N PRO A 381 7.75 4.13 9.06
CA PRO A 381 8.07 3.37 10.25
C PRO A 381 9.11 4.05 11.15
N GLU A 382 9.98 4.92 10.58
CA GLU A 382 11.01 5.64 11.33
C GLU A 382 10.42 6.73 12.25
N THR A 383 9.28 7.30 11.84
CA THR A 383 8.64 8.40 12.58
C THR A 383 7.34 7.97 13.28
N GLY A 384 6.75 6.86 12.87
CA GLY A 384 5.43 6.41 13.31
C GLY A 384 4.27 7.30 12.82
N ALA A 385 4.53 8.19 11.84
CA ALA A 385 3.57 9.11 11.25
C ALA A 385 3.39 8.84 9.75
N PRO A 386 2.33 9.33 9.11
CA PRO A 386 2.23 9.27 7.64
C PRO A 386 3.37 10.06 6.98
N TYR A 387 3.73 9.69 5.76
CA TYR A 387 4.72 10.44 4.98
C TYR A 387 4.26 11.88 4.68
N PHE A 388 2.96 12.08 4.56
CA PHE A 388 2.32 13.39 4.43
C PHE A 388 1.04 13.44 5.29
N SER A 389 0.87 14.51 6.03
CA SER A 389 -0.38 14.80 6.75
C SER A 389 -1.55 15.01 5.79
N ARG A 390 -2.78 14.95 6.29
CA ARG A 390 -3.96 15.27 5.49
C ARG A 390 -3.90 16.69 4.93
N GLU A 391 -3.44 17.65 5.73
CA GLU A 391 -3.32 19.05 5.35
C GLU A 391 -2.38 19.22 4.16
N GLU A 392 -1.20 18.59 4.18
CA GLU A 392 -0.23 18.61 3.10
C GLU A 392 -0.77 17.93 1.84
N VAL A 393 -1.48 16.82 1.99
CA VAL A 393 -2.13 16.12 0.87
C VAL A 393 -3.21 17.00 0.24
N MET A 394 -4.06 17.64 1.03
CA MET A 394 -5.11 18.51 0.50
C MET A 394 -4.54 19.77 -0.17
N GLU A 395 -3.43 20.32 0.35
CA GLU A 395 -2.70 21.41 -0.31
C GLU A 395 -2.14 20.95 -1.65
N MET A 396 -1.48 19.80 -1.70
CA MET A 396 -0.95 19.22 -2.95
C MET A 396 -2.08 18.98 -3.97
N LEU A 397 -3.21 18.40 -3.55
CA LEU A 397 -4.37 18.21 -4.40
C LEU A 397 -4.92 19.53 -4.93
N SER A 398 -4.92 20.60 -4.14
CA SER A 398 -5.38 21.92 -4.59
C SER A 398 -4.49 22.55 -5.69
N LYS A 399 -3.21 22.17 -5.72
CA LYS A 399 -2.24 22.58 -6.77
C LYS A 399 -2.41 21.77 -8.05
N ILE A 400 -2.48 20.43 -7.92
CA ILE A 400 -2.61 19.56 -9.11
C ILE A 400 -4.03 19.47 -9.67
N TYR A 401 -5.03 19.91 -8.93
CA TYR A 401 -6.44 19.96 -9.33
C TYR A 401 -7.09 21.30 -8.89
N PRO A 402 -6.66 22.44 -9.46
CA PRO A 402 -7.10 23.76 -9.03
C PRO A 402 -8.55 24.02 -9.45
N THR A 403 -9.44 24.29 -8.49
CA THR A 403 -10.88 24.54 -8.72
C THR A 403 -11.34 25.91 -8.22
N THR A 404 -10.43 26.76 -7.79
CA THR A 404 -10.70 28.13 -7.30
C THR A 404 -10.30 29.19 -8.33
N GLY A 405 -10.76 30.43 -8.15
CA GLY A 405 -10.36 31.54 -9.04
C GLY A 405 -10.81 31.38 -10.50
N GLY A 406 -11.80 30.54 -10.78
CA GLY A 406 -12.27 30.27 -12.14
C GLY A 406 -11.53 29.14 -12.86
N MET A 407 -10.55 28.50 -12.22
CA MET A 407 -9.85 27.33 -12.74
C MET A 407 -10.74 26.08 -12.75
N ARG A 408 -10.44 25.14 -13.63
CA ARG A 408 -11.23 23.94 -13.91
C ARG A 408 -10.39 22.67 -13.84
N GLY A 409 -9.75 22.43 -12.71
CA GLY A 409 -9.03 21.19 -12.42
C GLY A 409 -7.97 20.85 -13.46
N PHE A 410 -8.04 19.67 -14.05
CA PHE A 410 -7.06 19.19 -15.02
C PHE A 410 -7.06 19.93 -16.36
N TRP A 411 -8.13 20.70 -16.67
CA TRP A 411 -8.12 21.61 -17.81
C TRP A 411 -7.15 22.78 -17.65
N ASP A 412 -6.76 23.12 -16.41
CA ASP A 412 -5.93 24.29 -16.07
C ASP A 412 -4.65 23.93 -15.31
N VAL A 413 -4.42 22.67 -14.98
CA VAL A 413 -3.20 22.24 -14.30
C VAL A 413 -1.98 22.48 -15.20
N THR A 414 -0.87 22.88 -14.60
CA THR A 414 0.37 23.12 -15.34
C THR A 414 1.34 21.94 -15.18
N GLN A 415 2.22 21.78 -16.18
CA GLN A 415 3.30 20.79 -16.12
C GLN A 415 4.20 21.01 -14.90
N SER A 416 4.43 22.26 -14.51
CA SER A 416 5.26 22.62 -13.35
C SER A 416 4.64 22.14 -12.05
N ASP A 417 3.31 22.30 -11.87
CA ASP A 417 2.63 21.87 -10.65
C ASP A 417 2.70 20.34 -10.49
N LEU A 418 2.53 19.61 -11.59
CA LEU A 418 2.62 18.16 -11.62
C LEU A 418 4.04 17.65 -11.30
N GLN A 419 5.06 18.29 -11.91
CA GLN A 419 6.45 17.93 -11.68
C GLN A 419 6.89 18.25 -10.24
N GLU A 420 6.49 19.41 -9.69
CA GLU A 420 6.78 19.79 -8.30
C GLU A 420 6.18 18.77 -7.33
N ALA A 421 4.90 18.41 -7.51
CA ALA A 421 4.22 17.44 -6.67
C ALA A 421 4.86 16.04 -6.76
N ALA A 422 5.14 15.56 -7.99
CA ALA A 422 5.80 14.27 -8.20
C ALA A 422 7.20 14.22 -7.58
N THR A 423 7.99 15.28 -7.71
CA THR A 423 9.33 15.39 -7.12
C THR A 423 9.27 15.42 -5.59
N THR A 424 8.30 16.14 -5.02
CA THR A 424 8.09 16.23 -3.58
C THR A 424 7.75 14.85 -3.00
N ILE A 425 6.85 14.12 -3.66
CA ILE A 425 6.49 12.75 -3.27
C ILE A 425 7.70 11.82 -3.38
N ALA A 426 8.37 11.80 -4.54
CA ALA A 426 9.53 10.93 -4.76
C ALA A 426 10.60 11.14 -3.69
N THR A 427 10.93 12.39 -3.38
CA THR A 427 11.92 12.74 -2.35
C THR A 427 11.53 12.22 -0.96
N ALA A 428 10.26 12.38 -0.57
CA ALA A 428 9.77 11.93 0.73
C ALA A 428 9.84 10.40 0.89
N PHE A 429 9.58 9.66 -0.20
CA PHE A 429 9.63 8.20 -0.21
C PHE A 429 11.00 7.63 -0.55
N GLY A 430 12.03 8.46 -0.76
CA GLY A 430 13.41 8.05 -0.94
C GLY A 430 13.78 7.56 -2.35
N PHE A 431 13.05 7.99 -3.38
CA PHE A 431 13.40 7.75 -4.78
C PHE A 431 13.45 9.08 -5.57
N THR A 432 13.85 9.04 -6.84
CA THR A 432 13.93 10.25 -7.67
C THR A 432 12.72 10.38 -8.61
N TYR A 433 12.45 11.59 -9.06
CA TYR A 433 11.42 11.84 -10.08
C TYR A 433 11.65 10.98 -11.34
N GLU A 434 12.91 10.75 -11.73
CA GLU A 434 13.27 9.94 -12.88
C GLU A 434 12.85 8.48 -12.76
N ASN A 435 12.92 7.95 -11.53
CA ASN A 435 12.54 6.57 -11.22
C ASN A 435 11.00 6.34 -11.09
N ALA A 436 10.17 7.42 -11.15
CA ALA A 436 8.73 7.33 -10.98
C ALA A 436 7.99 6.96 -12.28
#